data_00dc223e2a1ab038c723c9302f7c19d9
#
_entry.id   00dc223e2a1ab038c723c9302f7c19d9
#
_cell.length_a   1.000
_cell.length_b   1.000
_cell.length_c   1.000
_cell.angle_alpha   90.00
_cell.angle_beta   90.00
_cell.angle_gamma   90.00
#
_symmetry.space_group_name_H-M   'P 1'
#
loop_
_entity.id
_entity.type
_entity.pdbx_description
1 polymer ?
#
loop_
_entity_poly.entity_id
_entity_poly.type
_entity_poly.pdbx_seq_one_letter_code
_entity_poly.pdbx_strand_id
1 'polypeptide(L)'
;VLKALIFAMLVPITAFASDINNVALVSSSTQFDDSQLPQIQQNLEQKGYSVSLQYLDQVISDFGYVNTDQKRAKDLIRALTDDNIDILWFVRGGGGALNLLPYLEQHKDGLKSAKPKVLVGFSDVTALHHFVNQELGWPSIHGVTAATNLKMGGFNQEPLPNISELLKNGVEYDYVLPLNDLAKTTKVNGTLVGGNHTLVAATFGTKYSYDFKNKVLLLEDVGVSFRQLDRLLQQILFLNQFDVNAVIFGQYYPADPTDPERLMYKTVLERFAQQLNKPVYYFPFIGHGKYNRPVILGHSVELSCKEEYCNLTQ
;
A
#
# COMPACT_ATOMS: atom_id res chain seq x y z
N VAL A 1 30.06 3.76 16.13
CA VAL A 1 28.85 4.42 16.63
C VAL A 1 27.73 3.39 16.56
N LEU A 2 27.36 2.86 17.73
CA LEU A 2 26.32 1.83 17.90
C LEU A 2 24.98 2.48 17.54
N LYS A 3 24.42 2.22 16.36
CA LYS A 3 23.03 2.57 16.06
C LYS A 3 22.14 1.68 16.94
N ALA A 4 21.54 2.26 17.97
CA ALA A 4 20.48 1.60 18.67
C ALA A 4 19.35 1.32 17.66
N LEU A 5 19.12 0.05 17.34
CA LEU A 5 17.93 -0.38 16.59
C LEU A 5 16.72 -0.15 17.52
N ILE A 6 16.10 1.00 17.41
CA ILE A 6 14.78 1.23 17.99
C ILE A 6 13.80 0.57 17.03
N PHE A 7 13.44 -0.68 17.28
CA PHE A 7 12.28 -1.29 16.65
C PHE A 7 11.04 -0.48 17.06
N ALA A 8 10.35 0.13 16.12
CA ALA A 8 9.01 0.59 16.37
C ALA A 8 8.17 -0.64 16.75
N MET A 9 7.65 -0.67 17.99
CA MET A 9 6.71 -1.72 18.35
C MET A 9 5.48 -1.58 17.45
N LEU A 10 5.12 -2.65 16.76
CA LEU A 10 3.89 -2.68 15.98
C LEU A 10 2.70 -2.43 16.93
N VAL A 11 1.88 -1.45 16.58
CA VAL A 11 0.63 -1.20 17.28
C VAL A 11 -0.29 -2.39 17.01
N PRO A 12 -0.71 -3.12 18.04
CA PRO A 12 -1.58 -4.27 17.83
C PRO A 12 -2.92 -3.80 17.25
N ILE A 13 -3.50 -4.56 16.33
CA ILE A 13 -4.82 -4.27 15.74
C ILE A 13 -5.90 -4.15 16.83
N THR A 14 -5.72 -4.82 17.97
CA THR A 14 -6.59 -4.67 19.13
C THR A 14 -6.63 -3.26 19.71
N ALA A 15 -5.68 -2.38 19.39
CA ALA A 15 -5.75 -0.96 19.72
C ALA A 15 -6.88 -0.22 18.97
N PHE A 16 -7.40 -0.81 17.90
CA PHE A 16 -8.56 -0.34 17.12
C PHE A 16 -9.84 -1.13 17.46
N ALA A 17 -9.94 -1.68 18.68
CA ALA A 17 -11.03 -2.55 19.14
C ALA A 17 -12.39 -1.81 19.29
N SER A 18 -12.43 -0.48 19.27
CA SER A 18 -13.65 0.31 19.15
C SER A 18 -13.98 0.55 17.68
N ASP A 19 -15.26 0.70 17.36
CA ASP A 19 -15.67 1.06 16.00
C ASP A 19 -15.01 2.37 15.59
N ILE A 20 -14.08 2.28 14.61
CA ILE A 20 -13.41 3.44 14.03
C ILE A 20 -14.23 3.91 12.84
N ASN A 21 -14.77 5.10 12.91
CA ASN A 21 -15.68 5.64 11.88
C ASN A 21 -15.42 7.10 11.50
N ASN A 22 -14.54 7.81 12.20
CA ASN A 22 -14.21 9.19 11.87
C ASN A 22 -13.13 9.25 10.78
N VAL A 23 -13.54 9.57 9.58
CA VAL A 23 -12.67 9.61 8.38
C VAL A 23 -12.30 11.05 8.07
N ALA A 24 -11.01 11.32 7.93
CA ALA A 24 -10.53 12.48 7.20
C ALA A 24 -10.25 12.09 5.75
N LEU A 25 -10.87 12.78 4.78
CA LEU A 25 -10.40 12.74 3.41
C LEU A 25 -9.13 13.57 3.31
N VAL A 26 -8.10 12.98 2.70
CA VAL A 26 -6.79 13.61 2.54
C VAL A 26 -6.29 13.46 1.11
N SER A 27 -5.44 14.39 0.69
CA SER A 27 -4.79 14.33 -0.61
C SER A 27 -3.32 14.70 -0.50
N SER A 28 -2.44 13.77 -0.84
CA SER A 28 -0.98 13.92 -0.76
C SER A 28 -0.30 13.95 -2.12
N SER A 29 -1.06 13.73 -3.20
CA SER A 29 -0.54 13.35 -4.50
C SER A 29 -1.00 14.31 -5.61
N THR A 30 -1.40 13.77 -6.75
CA THR A 30 -1.87 14.55 -7.90
C THR A 30 -3.25 15.15 -7.63
N GLN A 31 -3.56 16.23 -8.35
CA GLN A 31 -4.88 16.87 -8.35
C GLN A 31 -6.03 15.87 -8.58
N PHE A 32 -7.17 16.17 -8.00
CA PHE A 32 -8.40 15.41 -8.17
C PHE A 32 -9.55 16.33 -8.63
N ASP A 33 -10.64 15.76 -9.04
CA ASP A 33 -11.83 16.51 -9.48
C ASP A 33 -12.70 16.84 -8.24
N ASP A 34 -12.64 18.10 -7.80
CA ASP A 34 -13.38 18.57 -6.60
C ASP A 34 -14.90 18.37 -6.75
N SER A 35 -15.44 18.35 -7.98
CA SER A 35 -16.86 18.11 -8.22
C SER A 35 -17.32 16.71 -7.77
N GLN A 36 -16.39 15.79 -7.54
CA GLN A 36 -16.69 14.44 -7.05
C GLN A 36 -16.78 14.35 -5.52
N LEU A 37 -16.29 15.34 -4.78
CA LEU A 37 -16.26 15.31 -3.31
C LEU A 37 -17.64 15.05 -2.67
N PRO A 38 -18.75 15.66 -3.10
CA PRO A 38 -20.05 15.35 -2.52
C PRO A 38 -20.46 13.88 -2.67
N GLN A 39 -20.16 13.27 -3.83
CA GLN A 39 -20.46 11.87 -4.06
C GLN A 39 -19.54 10.94 -3.25
N ILE A 40 -18.25 11.27 -3.14
CA ILE A 40 -17.28 10.54 -2.31
C ILE A 40 -17.75 10.55 -0.85
N GLN A 41 -18.09 11.72 -0.32
CA GLN A 41 -18.59 11.89 1.04
C GLN A 41 -19.86 11.06 1.26
N GLN A 42 -20.84 11.19 0.38
CA GLN A 42 -22.08 10.42 0.46
C GLN A 42 -21.86 8.90 0.45
N ASN A 43 -20.94 8.41 -0.40
CA ASN A 43 -20.62 6.99 -0.49
C ASN A 43 -20.02 6.45 0.82
N LEU A 44 -19.18 7.23 1.49
CA LEU A 44 -18.59 6.87 2.78
C LEU A 44 -19.62 6.96 3.91
N GLU A 45 -20.44 8.02 3.93
CA GLU A 45 -21.52 8.20 4.93
C GLU A 45 -22.56 7.07 4.87
N GLN A 46 -22.88 6.56 3.66
CA GLN A 46 -23.74 5.40 3.47
C GLN A 46 -23.11 4.10 4.03
N LYS A 47 -21.82 4.06 4.21
CA LYS A 47 -21.10 2.97 4.88
C LYS A 47 -20.96 3.17 6.39
N GLY A 48 -21.54 4.24 6.94
CA GLY A 48 -21.53 4.53 8.38
C GLY A 48 -20.35 5.37 8.86
N TYR A 49 -19.56 5.95 7.93
CA TYR A 49 -18.46 6.83 8.29
C TYR A 49 -18.92 8.28 8.54
N SER A 50 -18.28 8.95 9.49
CA SER A 50 -18.34 10.40 9.67
C SER A 50 -17.17 11.03 8.92
N VAL A 51 -17.45 11.88 7.93
CA VAL A 51 -16.44 12.35 6.97
C VAL A 51 -16.09 13.82 7.19
N SER A 52 -14.80 14.09 7.38
CA SER A 52 -14.23 15.44 7.47
C SER A 52 -13.44 15.78 6.19
N LEU A 53 -13.70 16.97 5.64
CA LEU A 53 -13.02 17.52 4.46
C LEU A 53 -11.98 18.59 4.84
N GLN A 54 -11.78 18.90 6.12
CA GLN A 54 -10.98 20.03 6.60
C GLN A 54 -9.47 19.95 6.29
N TYR A 55 -9.00 18.80 5.79
CA TYR A 55 -7.61 18.57 5.41
C TYR A 55 -7.41 18.54 3.89
N LEU A 56 -8.48 18.80 3.12
CA LEU A 56 -8.41 18.98 1.70
C LEU A 56 -8.21 20.46 1.37
N ASP A 57 -7.10 20.76 0.70
CA ASP A 57 -6.79 22.11 0.21
C ASP A 57 -6.05 21.96 -1.11
N GLN A 58 -6.77 22.25 -2.20
CA GLN A 58 -6.24 22.06 -3.55
C GLN A 58 -5.93 23.41 -4.20
N VAL A 59 -4.64 23.71 -4.32
CA VAL A 59 -4.07 24.77 -5.16
C VAL A 59 -3.01 24.15 -6.03
N ILE A 60 -3.37 23.82 -7.26
CA ILE A 60 -2.57 22.98 -8.16
C ILE A 60 -1.18 23.56 -8.36
N SER A 61 -0.14 22.77 -8.06
CA SER A 61 1.25 23.12 -8.31
C SER A 61 1.64 22.94 -9.77
N ASP A 62 2.80 23.47 -10.18
CA ASP A 62 3.32 23.35 -11.55
C ASP A 62 3.49 21.89 -12.01
N PHE A 63 3.66 20.96 -11.09
CA PHE A 63 3.74 19.51 -11.36
C PHE A 63 2.38 18.80 -11.38
N GLY A 64 1.26 19.54 -11.24
CA GLY A 64 -0.07 18.94 -11.15
C GLY A 64 -0.35 18.23 -9.82
N TYR A 65 0.46 18.48 -8.77
CA TYR A 65 0.16 18.03 -7.41
C TYR A 65 -0.91 18.93 -6.79
N VAL A 66 -1.66 18.40 -5.83
CA VAL A 66 -2.76 19.14 -5.18
C VAL A 66 -2.32 20.43 -4.48
N ASN A 67 -1.04 20.55 -4.13
CA ASN A 67 -0.43 21.74 -3.55
C ASN A 67 1.10 21.61 -3.52
N THR A 68 1.81 22.57 -2.97
CA THR A 68 3.24 22.48 -2.69
C THR A 68 3.54 21.35 -1.71
N ASP A 69 4.74 20.78 -1.74
CA ASP A 69 5.17 19.71 -0.84
C ASP A 69 5.00 20.10 0.63
N GLN A 70 5.39 21.32 0.99
CA GLN A 70 5.26 21.85 2.36
C GLN A 70 3.79 21.91 2.82
N LYS A 71 2.89 22.37 1.96
CA LYS A 71 1.46 22.51 2.32
C LYS A 71 0.81 21.14 2.45
N ARG A 72 1.06 20.21 1.50
CA ARG A 72 0.58 18.82 1.55
C ARG A 72 1.05 18.11 2.82
N ALA A 73 2.36 18.25 3.15
CA ALA A 73 2.91 17.68 4.37
C ALA A 73 2.28 18.27 5.62
N LYS A 74 2.07 19.60 5.67
CA LYS A 74 1.42 20.27 6.81
C LYS A 74 -0.01 19.75 7.04
N ASP A 75 -0.80 19.64 5.99
CA ASP A 75 -2.19 19.17 6.12
C ASP A 75 -2.23 17.68 6.52
N LEU A 76 -1.36 16.86 5.95
CA LEU A 76 -1.23 15.46 6.32
C LEU A 76 -0.82 15.30 7.80
N ILE A 77 0.18 16.06 8.28
CA ILE A 77 0.63 16.02 9.68
C ILE A 77 -0.51 16.45 10.62
N ARG A 78 -1.26 17.49 10.26
CA ARG A 78 -2.45 17.92 11.04
C ARG A 78 -3.48 16.80 11.14
N ALA A 79 -3.78 16.12 10.04
CA ALA A 79 -4.70 14.98 10.03
C ALA A 79 -4.18 13.80 10.87
N LEU A 80 -2.87 13.49 10.77
CA LEU A 80 -2.23 12.42 11.54
C LEU A 80 -2.20 12.69 13.05
N THR A 81 -2.27 13.96 13.48
CA THR A 81 -2.22 14.37 14.89
C THR A 81 -3.58 14.77 15.48
N ASP A 82 -4.66 14.74 14.71
CA ASP A 82 -6.00 15.04 15.21
C ASP A 82 -6.62 13.83 15.92
N ASP A 83 -6.82 13.92 17.22
CA ASP A 83 -7.37 12.82 18.05
C ASP A 83 -8.83 12.45 17.70
N ASN A 84 -9.57 13.35 17.01
CA ASN A 84 -10.93 13.09 16.56
C ASN A 84 -10.99 12.24 15.28
N ILE A 85 -9.86 12.01 14.61
CA ILE A 85 -9.78 11.22 13.39
C ILE A 85 -9.25 9.82 13.70
N ASP A 86 -9.86 8.82 13.08
CA ASP A 86 -9.45 7.41 13.18
C ASP A 86 -8.79 6.93 11.88
N ILE A 87 -9.31 7.40 10.74
CA ILE A 87 -8.95 6.92 9.40
C ILE A 87 -8.56 8.12 8.52
N LEU A 88 -7.43 8.01 7.84
CA LEU A 88 -7.06 8.89 6.73
C LEU A 88 -7.33 8.15 5.42
N TRP A 89 -8.38 8.54 4.70
CA TRP A 89 -8.69 7.94 3.41
C TRP A 89 -8.24 8.86 2.28
N PHE A 90 -7.32 8.38 1.46
CA PHE A 90 -6.78 9.18 0.38
C PHE A 90 -7.78 9.27 -0.77
N VAL A 91 -8.04 10.51 -1.23
CA VAL A 91 -8.97 10.75 -2.35
C VAL A 91 -8.44 10.11 -3.60
N ARG A 92 -7.13 10.27 -3.87
CA ARG A 92 -6.48 9.78 -5.09
C ARG A 92 -4.99 9.52 -4.85
N GLY A 93 -4.40 8.63 -5.66
CA GLY A 93 -2.96 8.49 -5.84
C GLY A 93 -2.39 9.46 -6.90
N GLY A 94 -1.39 9.02 -7.64
CA GLY A 94 -0.73 9.79 -8.72
C GLY A 94 0.77 9.89 -8.50
N GLY A 95 1.26 11.05 -8.04
CA GLY A 95 2.67 11.28 -7.76
C GLY A 95 2.89 12.35 -6.69
N GLY A 96 4.08 12.33 -6.10
CA GLY A 96 4.53 13.37 -5.17
C GLY A 96 4.48 13.02 -3.68
N ALA A 97 3.87 11.90 -3.27
CA ALA A 97 3.84 11.51 -1.85
C ALA A 97 5.25 11.20 -1.30
N LEU A 98 6.15 10.68 -2.14
CA LEU A 98 7.54 10.43 -1.74
C LEU A 98 8.25 11.70 -1.25
N ASN A 99 7.92 12.87 -1.83
CA ASN A 99 8.50 14.15 -1.44
C ASN A 99 8.12 14.58 -0.02
N LEU A 100 7.08 13.97 0.56
CA LEU A 100 6.60 14.31 1.91
C LEU A 100 7.42 13.62 3.02
N LEU A 101 8.16 12.56 2.71
CA LEU A 101 8.93 11.80 3.69
C LEU A 101 9.90 12.65 4.53
N PRO A 102 10.65 13.62 3.97
CA PRO A 102 11.52 14.49 4.76
C PRO A 102 10.77 15.35 5.79
N TYR A 103 9.55 15.79 5.47
CA TYR A 103 8.71 16.57 6.39
C TYR A 103 8.13 15.69 7.50
N LEU A 104 7.67 14.48 7.16
CA LEU A 104 7.18 13.51 8.14
C LEU A 104 8.28 13.08 9.11
N GLU A 105 9.50 12.86 8.60
CA GLU A 105 10.68 12.54 9.40
C GLU A 105 10.98 13.63 10.44
N GLN A 106 10.89 14.91 10.06
CA GLN A 106 11.10 16.05 10.98
C GLN A 106 10.08 16.09 12.11
N HIS A 107 8.88 15.52 11.91
CA HIS A 107 7.79 15.51 12.90
C HIS A 107 7.59 14.14 13.55
N LYS A 108 8.50 13.19 13.29
CA LYS A 108 8.35 11.78 13.69
C LYS A 108 8.06 11.58 15.17
N ASP A 109 8.74 12.28 16.05
CA ASP A 109 8.57 12.11 17.50
C ASP A 109 7.17 12.56 17.97
N GLY A 110 6.65 13.65 17.40
CA GLY A 110 5.27 14.08 17.63
C GLY A 110 4.25 13.09 17.08
N LEU A 111 4.50 12.54 15.89
CA LEU A 111 3.65 11.53 15.26
C LEU A 111 3.63 10.21 16.06
N LYS A 112 4.75 9.79 16.63
CA LYS A 112 4.83 8.60 17.51
C LYS A 112 4.00 8.76 18.79
N SER A 113 3.82 9.99 19.26
CA SER A 113 3.03 10.28 20.46
C SER A 113 1.55 10.49 20.17
N ALA A 114 1.16 10.59 18.89
CA ALA A 114 -0.24 10.77 18.49
C ALA A 114 -1.02 9.44 18.57
N LYS A 115 -2.35 9.55 18.72
CA LYS A 115 -3.26 8.41 18.60
C LYS A 115 -3.05 7.73 17.23
N PRO A 116 -2.79 6.42 17.15
CA PRO A 116 -2.63 5.72 15.89
C PRO A 116 -3.81 5.90 14.95
N LYS A 117 -3.53 6.06 13.66
CA LYS A 117 -4.52 6.19 12.58
C LYS A 117 -4.36 5.07 11.56
N VAL A 118 -5.44 4.74 10.86
CA VAL A 118 -5.42 3.82 9.73
C VAL A 118 -5.38 4.60 8.43
N LEU A 119 -4.32 4.46 7.67
CA LEU A 119 -4.22 5.03 6.32
C LEU A 119 -4.87 4.06 5.32
N VAL A 120 -5.71 4.57 4.43
CA VAL A 120 -6.39 3.77 3.39
C VAL A 120 -6.14 4.35 2.01
N GLY A 121 -5.52 3.57 1.14
CA GLY A 121 -5.20 3.96 -0.23
C GLY A 121 -4.22 3.00 -0.89
N PHE A 122 -3.76 3.32 -2.08
CA PHE A 122 -2.78 2.52 -2.83
C PHE A 122 -2.01 3.43 -3.81
N SER A 123 -1.21 2.85 -4.71
CA SER A 123 -0.45 3.62 -5.69
C SER A 123 0.58 4.53 -5.00
N ASP A 124 0.61 5.82 -5.30
CA ASP A 124 1.53 6.81 -4.72
C ASP A 124 1.45 6.85 -3.17
N VAL A 125 0.31 6.45 -2.56
CA VAL A 125 0.14 6.34 -1.10
C VAL A 125 1.11 5.31 -0.49
N THR A 126 1.69 4.41 -1.28
CA THR A 126 2.70 3.44 -0.83
C THR A 126 3.84 4.10 -0.06
N ALA A 127 4.29 5.29 -0.44
CA ALA A 127 5.32 6.02 0.28
C ALA A 127 4.91 6.36 1.73
N LEU A 128 3.64 6.66 1.94
CA LEU A 128 3.08 6.99 3.26
C LEU A 128 2.78 5.73 4.08
N HIS A 129 2.28 4.67 3.45
CA HIS A 129 2.17 3.36 4.09
C HIS A 129 3.52 2.91 4.64
N HIS A 130 4.57 3.00 3.82
CA HIS A 130 5.92 2.68 4.24
C HIS A 130 6.34 3.46 5.49
N PHE A 131 6.15 4.79 5.48
CA PHE A 131 6.52 5.62 6.62
C PHE A 131 5.77 5.24 7.90
N VAL A 132 4.44 5.12 7.83
CA VAL A 132 3.64 4.82 9.04
C VAL A 132 3.88 3.40 9.55
N ASN A 133 4.07 2.42 8.66
CA ASN A 133 4.35 1.05 9.08
C ASN A 133 5.75 0.92 9.73
N GLN A 134 6.78 1.50 9.11
CA GLN A 134 8.17 1.31 9.55
C GLN A 134 8.56 2.25 10.69
N GLU A 135 8.15 3.51 10.63
CA GLU A 135 8.59 4.53 11.58
C GLU A 135 7.65 4.70 12.77
N LEU A 136 6.34 4.51 12.58
CA LEU A 136 5.34 4.68 13.63
C LEU A 136 4.80 3.34 14.15
N GLY A 137 5.00 2.24 13.43
CA GLY A 137 4.45 0.93 13.76
C GLY A 137 2.92 0.84 13.57
N TRP A 138 2.31 1.79 12.86
CA TRP A 138 0.87 1.80 12.62
C TRP A 138 0.51 0.87 11.44
N PRO A 139 -0.55 0.07 11.55
CA PRO A 139 -1.08 -0.67 10.40
C PRO A 139 -1.70 0.30 9.39
N SER A 140 -1.73 -0.11 8.13
CA SER A 140 -2.39 0.65 7.08
C SER A 140 -3.02 -0.29 6.05
N ILE A 141 -3.93 0.19 5.22
CA ILE A 141 -4.67 -0.64 4.28
C ILE A 141 -4.31 -0.24 2.85
N HIS A 142 -3.60 -1.15 2.18
CA HIS A 142 -3.47 -1.09 0.73
C HIS A 142 -4.81 -1.52 0.13
N GLY A 143 -5.53 -0.59 -0.44
CA GLY A 143 -6.87 -0.80 -0.98
C GLY A 143 -7.35 0.43 -1.73
N VAL A 144 -8.59 0.42 -2.18
CA VAL A 144 -9.16 1.47 -3.03
C VAL A 144 -9.10 2.86 -2.39
N THR A 145 -8.80 3.87 -3.20
CA THR A 145 -8.93 5.28 -2.80
C THR A 145 -10.40 5.71 -2.71
N ALA A 146 -10.68 6.81 -2.04
CA ALA A 146 -12.05 7.27 -1.82
C ALA A 146 -12.79 7.65 -3.12
N ALA A 147 -12.06 8.12 -4.15
CA ALA A 147 -12.61 8.43 -5.47
C ALA A 147 -12.78 7.20 -6.39
N THR A 148 -12.48 5.99 -5.91
CA THR A 148 -12.65 4.75 -6.69
C THR A 148 -14.12 4.59 -7.09
N ASN A 149 -14.34 4.02 -8.28
CA ASN A 149 -15.65 3.84 -8.93
C ASN A 149 -16.32 5.12 -9.45
N LEU A 150 -15.70 6.28 -9.28
CA LEU A 150 -16.19 7.54 -9.87
C LEU A 150 -15.41 7.84 -11.17
N LYS A 151 -15.92 7.43 -12.31
CA LYS A 151 -15.39 7.70 -13.68
C LYS A 151 -14.07 7.01 -14.08
N MET A 152 -13.59 5.99 -13.38
CA MET A 152 -12.40 5.25 -13.83
C MET A 152 -12.79 4.04 -14.68
N GLY A 153 -13.22 4.26 -15.91
CA GLY A 153 -13.71 3.27 -16.87
C GLY A 153 -13.06 1.88 -16.78
N GLY A 154 -13.63 0.98 -16.00
CA GLY A 154 -13.23 -0.43 -15.90
C GLY A 154 -12.15 -0.77 -14.86
N PHE A 155 -11.50 0.22 -14.24
CA PHE A 155 -10.53 -0.02 -13.16
C PHE A 155 -11.20 -0.02 -11.78
N ASN A 156 -10.65 -0.83 -10.88
CA ASN A 156 -11.02 -0.89 -9.46
C ASN A 156 -12.53 -0.94 -9.21
N GLN A 157 -13.14 -2.06 -9.59
CA GLN A 157 -14.54 -2.36 -9.26
C GLN A 157 -14.73 -2.87 -7.82
N GLU A 158 -13.65 -2.92 -7.05
CA GLU A 158 -13.70 -3.31 -5.65
C GLU A 158 -14.54 -2.28 -4.85
N PRO A 159 -15.51 -2.74 -4.05
CA PRO A 159 -16.27 -1.83 -3.20
C PRO A 159 -15.40 -1.20 -2.10
N LEU A 160 -15.85 -0.04 -1.58
CA LEU A 160 -15.23 0.55 -0.39
C LEU A 160 -15.32 -0.45 0.78
N PRO A 161 -14.20 -0.86 1.40
CA PRO A 161 -14.19 -1.81 2.49
C PRO A 161 -14.78 -1.22 3.78
N ASN A 162 -15.30 -2.09 4.65
CA ASN A 162 -15.54 -1.74 6.03
C ASN A 162 -14.22 -1.89 6.81
N ILE A 163 -13.61 -0.80 7.20
CA ILE A 163 -12.29 -0.78 7.81
C ILE A 163 -12.30 -1.45 9.20
N SER A 164 -13.33 -1.20 10.01
CA SER A 164 -13.44 -1.82 11.34
C SER A 164 -13.55 -3.34 11.26
N GLU A 165 -14.39 -3.84 10.33
CA GLU A 165 -14.52 -5.29 10.10
C GLU A 165 -13.22 -5.90 9.58
N LEU A 166 -12.55 -5.22 8.65
CA LEU A 166 -11.30 -5.69 8.07
C LEU A 166 -10.19 -5.79 9.12
N LEU A 167 -10.06 -4.80 10.01
CA LEU A 167 -9.11 -4.86 11.10
C LEU A 167 -9.45 -5.90 12.15
N LYS A 168 -10.74 -6.15 12.42
CA LYS A 168 -11.20 -7.11 13.41
C LYS A 168 -11.07 -8.55 12.94
N ASN A 169 -11.45 -8.82 11.70
CA ASN A 169 -11.58 -10.16 11.15
C ASN A 169 -10.38 -10.57 10.29
N GLY A 170 -9.54 -9.60 9.87
CA GLY A 170 -8.48 -9.82 8.89
C GLY A 170 -9.01 -10.04 7.49
N VAL A 171 -8.19 -10.64 6.65
CA VAL A 171 -8.54 -11.06 5.29
C VAL A 171 -8.14 -12.50 5.06
N GLU A 172 -8.93 -13.19 4.24
CA GLU A 172 -8.62 -14.53 3.74
C GLU A 172 -8.85 -14.55 2.23
N TYR A 173 -7.79 -14.89 1.48
CA TYR A 173 -7.82 -14.96 0.03
C TYR A 173 -7.30 -16.29 -0.44
N ASP A 174 -8.16 -16.99 -1.18
CA ASP A 174 -7.84 -18.22 -1.91
C ASP A 174 -7.25 -17.89 -3.29
N TYR A 175 -6.72 -18.92 -3.95
CA TYR A 175 -6.20 -18.86 -5.32
C TYR A 175 -4.99 -17.94 -5.51
N VAL A 176 -4.17 -17.80 -4.48
CA VAL A 176 -2.82 -17.24 -4.62
C VAL A 176 -1.96 -18.25 -5.35
N LEU A 177 -1.35 -17.85 -6.47
CA LEU A 177 -0.58 -18.76 -7.32
C LEU A 177 0.89 -18.82 -6.88
N PRO A 178 1.44 -19.99 -6.58
CA PRO A 178 2.89 -20.14 -6.34
C PRO A 178 3.65 -20.06 -7.68
N LEU A 179 4.70 -19.23 -7.73
CA LEU A 179 5.53 -19.06 -8.93
C LEU A 179 6.82 -19.88 -8.90
N ASN A 180 7.17 -20.48 -7.76
CA ASN A 180 8.32 -21.39 -7.64
C ASN A 180 8.03 -22.53 -6.65
N ASP A 181 8.92 -23.52 -6.60
CA ASP A 181 8.73 -24.69 -5.76
C ASP A 181 8.83 -24.37 -4.26
N LEU A 182 9.61 -23.36 -3.87
CA LEU A 182 9.67 -22.91 -2.48
C LEU A 182 8.32 -22.38 -2.02
N ALA A 183 7.59 -21.68 -2.88
CA ALA A 183 6.24 -21.20 -2.55
C ALA A 183 5.25 -22.34 -2.33
N LYS A 184 5.38 -23.45 -3.09
CA LYS A 184 4.49 -24.62 -2.95
C LYS A 184 4.71 -25.41 -1.66
N THR A 185 5.97 -25.46 -1.20
CA THR A 185 6.39 -26.38 -0.13
C THR A 185 6.63 -25.70 1.23
N THR A 186 6.71 -24.38 1.24
CA THR A 186 7.04 -23.61 2.45
C THR A 186 5.82 -22.89 2.99
N LYS A 187 5.46 -23.12 4.24
CA LYS A 187 4.53 -22.24 4.96
C LYS A 187 5.28 -20.96 5.32
N VAL A 188 4.79 -19.82 4.87
CA VAL A 188 5.40 -18.51 5.09
C VAL A 188 4.62 -17.72 6.11
N ASN A 189 5.34 -17.10 7.04
CA ASN A 189 4.81 -16.10 7.97
C ASN A 189 5.71 -14.86 7.92
N GLY A 190 5.14 -13.68 8.12
CA GLY A 190 5.90 -12.43 8.18
C GLY A 190 5.00 -11.22 8.34
N THR A 191 5.58 -10.03 8.35
CA THR A 191 4.83 -8.78 8.29
C THR A 191 4.68 -8.37 6.83
N LEU A 192 3.44 -8.13 6.36
CA LEU A 192 3.20 -7.65 4.99
C LEU A 192 3.60 -6.19 4.86
N VAL A 193 4.42 -5.88 3.86
CA VAL A 193 4.88 -4.51 3.52
C VAL A 193 4.94 -4.34 2.01
N GLY A 194 5.08 -3.11 1.53
CA GLY A 194 5.24 -2.83 0.11
C GLY A 194 4.05 -2.08 -0.49
N GLY A 195 3.66 -2.43 -1.72
CA GLY A 195 2.64 -1.79 -2.54
C GLY A 195 3.14 -1.48 -3.94
N ASN A 196 3.04 -0.23 -4.40
CA ASN A 196 3.52 0.16 -5.73
C ASN A 196 5.02 -0.05 -5.88
N HIS A 197 5.42 -0.85 -6.87
CA HIS A 197 6.81 -1.28 -7.06
C HIS A 197 7.75 -0.10 -7.36
N THR A 198 7.32 0.83 -8.19
CA THR A 198 8.12 2.02 -8.50
C THR A 198 8.43 2.82 -7.23
N LEU A 199 7.46 2.99 -6.33
CA LEU A 199 7.65 3.70 -5.06
C LEU A 199 8.55 2.92 -4.10
N VAL A 200 8.39 1.60 -4.02
CA VAL A 200 9.28 0.73 -3.23
C VAL A 200 10.71 0.83 -3.74
N ALA A 201 10.93 0.68 -5.05
CA ALA A 201 12.25 0.74 -5.66
C ALA A 201 12.92 2.11 -5.50
N ALA A 202 12.15 3.21 -5.50
CA ALA A 202 12.67 4.56 -5.27
C ALA A 202 13.29 4.76 -3.87
N THR A 203 12.98 3.88 -2.91
CA THR A 203 13.58 3.94 -1.57
C THR A 203 14.89 3.16 -1.45
N PHE A 204 15.21 2.26 -2.38
CA PHE A 204 16.37 1.38 -2.29
C PHE A 204 17.68 2.16 -2.24
N GLY A 205 18.54 1.82 -1.28
CA GLY A 205 19.82 2.48 -1.07
C GLY A 205 19.73 3.86 -0.42
N THR A 206 18.53 4.32 -0.05
CA THR A 206 18.32 5.57 0.68
C THR A 206 18.11 5.30 2.18
N LYS A 207 18.05 6.35 2.98
CA LYS A 207 17.69 6.24 4.41
C LYS A 207 16.23 5.77 4.64
N TYR A 208 15.40 5.83 3.60
CA TYR A 208 14.02 5.35 3.60
C TYR A 208 13.88 3.92 3.06
N SER A 209 14.98 3.19 2.90
CA SER A 209 14.93 1.81 2.44
C SER A 209 14.19 0.91 3.43
N TYR A 210 13.46 -0.07 2.92
CA TYR A 210 12.77 -1.06 3.76
C TYR A 210 13.77 -1.90 4.57
N ASP A 211 13.43 -2.20 5.83
CA ASP A 211 14.00 -3.33 6.53
C ASP A 211 13.23 -4.59 6.10
N PHE A 212 13.89 -5.44 5.32
CA PHE A 212 13.29 -6.64 4.72
C PHE A 212 13.24 -7.84 5.66
N LYS A 213 13.89 -7.78 6.81
CA LYS A 213 13.95 -8.93 7.73
C LYS A 213 12.57 -9.27 8.29
N ASN A 214 12.18 -10.54 8.17
CA ASN A 214 10.88 -11.05 8.58
C ASN A 214 9.69 -10.38 7.86
N LYS A 215 9.89 -9.89 6.65
CA LYS A 215 8.84 -9.27 5.84
C LYS A 215 8.38 -10.18 4.71
N VAL A 216 7.11 -10.04 4.35
CA VAL A 216 6.55 -10.48 3.08
C VAL A 216 6.34 -9.23 2.24
N LEU A 217 6.99 -9.17 1.09
CA LEU A 217 6.97 -7.98 0.24
C LEU A 217 5.88 -8.10 -0.82
N LEU A 218 4.89 -7.21 -0.77
CA LEU A 218 3.89 -7.02 -1.82
C LEU A 218 4.40 -6.03 -2.85
N LEU A 219 4.30 -6.37 -4.13
CA LEU A 219 4.66 -5.51 -5.24
C LEU A 219 3.57 -5.53 -6.33
N GLU A 220 3.08 -4.38 -6.71
CA GLU A 220 2.16 -4.18 -7.84
C GLU A 220 2.52 -2.86 -8.55
N ASP A 221 2.11 -2.68 -9.79
CA ASP A 221 2.36 -1.41 -10.50
C ASP A 221 1.42 -1.22 -11.68
N VAL A 222 1.40 -0.01 -12.22
CA VAL A 222 0.65 0.37 -13.42
C VAL A 222 1.52 1.21 -14.36
N GLY A 223 1.33 1.03 -15.67
CA GLY A 223 2.01 1.83 -16.69
C GLY A 223 3.50 1.48 -16.87
N VAL A 224 4.04 0.52 -16.13
CA VAL A 224 5.39 -0.01 -16.36
C VAL A 224 5.33 -1.05 -17.48
N SER A 225 6.18 -0.93 -18.49
CA SER A 225 6.32 -1.95 -19.52
C SER A 225 7.00 -3.21 -18.91
N PHE A 226 6.82 -4.37 -19.55
CA PHE A 226 7.48 -5.61 -19.09
C PHE A 226 9.02 -5.48 -19.05
N ARG A 227 9.64 -4.61 -19.89
CA ARG A 227 11.06 -4.32 -19.85
C ARG A 227 11.46 -3.43 -18.66
N GLN A 228 10.58 -2.53 -18.24
CA GLN A 228 10.79 -1.75 -17.01
C GLN A 228 10.64 -2.65 -15.78
N LEU A 229 9.59 -3.50 -15.77
CA LEU A 229 9.40 -4.50 -14.71
C LEU A 229 10.63 -5.40 -14.58
N ASP A 230 11.17 -5.91 -15.69
CA ASP A 230 12.38 -6.73 -15.67
C ASP A 230 13.58 -6.00 -15.01
N ARG A 231 13.78 -4.72 -15.30
CA ARG A 231 14.83 -3.91 -14.66
C ARG A 231 14.60 -3.68 -13.16
N LEU A 232 13.36 -3.41 -12.77
CA LEU A 232 13.01 -3.22 -11.36
C LEU A 232 13.24 -4.51 -10.55
N LEU A 233 12.88 -5.66 -11.12
CA LEU A 233 13.11 -6.97 -10.49
C LEU A 233 14.60 -7.33 -10.46
N GLN A 234 15.35 -6.99 -11.51
CA GLN A 234 16.80 -7.19 -11.52
C GLN A 234 17.49 -6.30 -10.46
N GLN A 235 16.98 -5.09 -10.20
CA GLN A 235 17.47 -4.25 -9.11
C GLN A 235 17.30 -4.94 -7.76
N ILE A 236 16.17 -5.60 -7.50
CA ILE A 236 15.96 -6.39 -6.28
C ILE A 236 16.99 -7.49 -6.14
N LEU A 237 17.28 -8.26 -7.23
CA LEU A 237 18.27 -9.31 -7.21
C LEU A 237 19.70 -8.80 -6.92
N PHE A 238 19.96 -7.52 -7.19
CA PHE A 238 21.25 -6.88 -6.91
C PHE A 238 21.35 -6.29 -5.50
N LEU A 239 20.27 -6.26 -4.71
CA LEU A 239 20.32 -5.75 -3.36
C LEU A 239 21.15 -6.67 -2.45
N ASN A 240 22.14 -6.10 -1.77
CA ASN A 240 23.03 -6.84 -0.86
C ASN A 240 22.30 -7.40 0.38
N GLN A 241 21.16 -6.83 0.76
CA GLN A 241 20.41 -7.17 1.97
C GLN A 241 18.91 -7.29 1.66
N PHE A 242 18.57 -8.24 0.78
CA PHE A 242 17.19 -8.56 0.46
C PHE A 242 16.78 -9.87 1.17
N ASP A 243 16.54 -9.78 2.49
CA ASP A 243 16.21 -10.95 3.33
C ASP A 243 14.72 -11.02 3.68
N VAL A 244 13.86 -10.97 2.67
CA VAL A 244 12.42 -11.18 2.82
C VAL A 244 12.09 -12.65 3.10
N ASN A 245 10.95 -12.91 3.73
CA ASN A 245 10.42 -14.26 3.86
C ASN A 245 9.73 -14.74 2.58
N ALA A 246 9.11 -13.82 1.83
CA ALA A 246 8.50 -14.09 0.54
C ALA A 246 8.26 -12.79 -0.25
N VAL A 247 7.93 -12.94 -1.54
CA VAL A 247 7.42 -11.88 -2.41
C VAL A 247 6.04 -12.26 -2.92
N ILE A 248 5.10 -11.32 -2.91
CA ILE A 248 3.78 -11.44 -3.53
C ILE A 248 3.70 -10.42 -4.65
N PHE A 249 3.44 -10.85 -5.86
CA PHE A 249 3.14 -9.97 -6.97
C PHE A 249 1.62 -9.76 -7.09
N GLY A 250 1.19 -8.51 -7.13
CA GLY A 250 -0.13 -8.09 -7.51
C GLY A 250 -0.24 -7.84 -9.02
N GLN A 251 -1.14 -6.94 -9.43
CA GLN A 251 -1.39 -6.63 -10.83
C GLN A 251 -0.27 -5.76 -11.43
N TYR A 252 0.15 -6.12 -12.66
CA TYR A 252 1.11 -5.34 -13.47
C TYR A 252 0.61 -5.07 -14.89
N TYR A 253 -0.36 -5.83 -15.38
CA TYR A 253 -0.86 -5.65 -16.74
C TYR A 253 -1.62 -4.33 -16.89
N PRO A 254 -1.71 -3.79 -18.12
CA PRO A 254 -2.75 -2.84 -18.46
C PRO A 254 -4.14 -3.42 -18.16
N ALA A 255 -5.14 -2.57 -18.01
CA ALA A 255 -6.51 -3.04 -17.70
C ALA A 255 -7.07 -3.97 -18.79
N ASP A 256 -6.66 -3.78 -20.02
CA ASP A 256 -7.06 -4.59 -21.19
C ASP A 256 -5.81 -5.00 -21.98
N PRO A 257 -4.98 -5.92 -21.45
CA PRO A 257 -3.78 -6.36 -22.11
C PRO A 257 -4.08 -7.33 -23.24
N THR A 258 -3.29 -7.26 -24.32
CA THR A 258 -3.28 -8.32 -25.33
C THR A 258 -2.69 -9.62 -24.77
N ASP A 259 -3.04 -10.79 -25.36
CA ASP A 259 -2.47 -12.08 -24.91
C ASP A 259 -0.93 -12.14 -25.00
N PRO A 260 -0.25 -11.59 -26.04
CA PRO A 260 1.19 -11.50 -26.05
C PRO A 260 1.77 -10.64 -24.91
N GLU A 261 1.11 -9.54 -24.55
CA GLU A 261 1.55 -8.71 -23.42
C GLU A 261 1.44 -9.47 -22.09
N ARG A 262 0.31 -10.14 -21.83
CA ARG A 262 0.15 -11.00 -20.64
C ARG A 262 1.28 -12.02 -20.53
N LEU A 263 1.63 -12.67 -21.65
CA LEU A 263 2.70 -13.65 -21.68
C LEU A 263 4.05 -13.02 -21.31
N MET A 264 4.36 -11.81 -21.81
CA MET A 264 5.62 -11.13 -21.48
C MET A 264 5.73 -10.80 -19.99
N TYR A 265 4.69 -10.23 -19.37
CA TYR A 265 4.70 -9.96 -17.93
C TYR A 265 4.84 -11.26 -17.13
N LYS A 266 4.06 -12.28 -17.47
CA LYS A 266 4.16 -13.60 -16.82
C LYS A 266 5.59 -14.16 -16.90
N THR A 267 6.20 -14.15 -18.08
CA THR A 267 7.58 -14.64 -18.30
C THR A 267 8.58 -13.88 -17.42
N VAL A 268 8.43 -12.56 -17.27
CA VAL A 268 9.33 -11.75 -16.44
C VAL A 268 9.19 -12.13 -14.96
N LEU A 269 7.95 -12.28 -14.47
CA LEU A 269 7.70 -12.67 -13.07
C LEU A 269 8.21 -14.09 -12.77
N GLU A 270 7.95 -15.05 -13.66
CA GLU A 270 8.43 -16.43 -13.51
C GLU A 270 9.96 -16.52 -13.53
N ARG A 271 10.61 -15.75 -14.42
CA ARG A 271 12.08 -15.69 -14.48
C ARG A 271 12.68 -15.16 -13.18
N PHE A 272 12.09 -14.11 -12.61
CA PHE A 272 12.51 -13.60 -11.31
C PHE A 272 12.30 -14.64 -10.20
N ALA A 273 11.14 -15.30 -10.17
CA ALA A 273 10.83 -16.32 -9.17
C ALA A 273 11.79 -17.52 -9.19
N GLN A 274 12.31 -17.86 -10.38
CA GLN A 274 13.33 -18.93 -10.53
C GLN A 274 14.72 -18.51 -10.03
N GLN A 275 15.03 -17.21 -10.06
CA GLN A 275 16.33 -16.68 -9.63
C GLN A 275 16.37 -16.36 -8.13
N LEU A 276 15.22 -16.02 -7.55
CA LEU A 276 15.12 -15.68 -6.14
C LEU A 276 15.03 -16.94 -5.28
N ASN A 277 15.98 -17.13 -4.36
CA ASN A 277 15.94 -18.24 -3.39
C ASN A 277 14.99 -17.93 -2.20
N LYS A 278 13.75 -17.55 -2.49
CA LYS A 278 12.66 -17.27 -1.54
C LYS A 278 11.32 -17.67 -2.18
N PRO A 279 10.29 -17.99 -1.41
CA PRO A 279 8.92 -18.19 -1.92
C PRO A 279 8.43 -16.96 -2.70
N VAL A 280 7.87 -17.19 -3.88
CA VAL A 280 7.30 -16.13 -4.73
C VAL A 280 5.91 -16.51 -5.16
N TYR A 281 4.97 -15.58 -4.98
CA TYR A 281 3.56 -15.77 -5.24
C TYR A 281 3.02 -14.72 -6.21
N TYR A 282 1.89 -15.01 -6.84
CA TYR A 282 1.15 -14.08 -7.67
C TYR A 282 -0.33 -14.05 -7.30
N PHE A 283 -0.85 -12.87 -7.04
CA PHE A 283 -2.25 -12.64 -6.72
C PHE A 283 -2.78 -11.39 -7.45
N PRO A 284 -3.38 -11.53 -8.65
CA PRO A 284 -3.70 -10.42 -9.56
C PRO A 284 -4.85 -9.52 -9.08
N PHE A 285 -5.43 -9.80 -7.93
CA PHE A 285 -6.56 -9.04 -7.39
C PHE A 285 -6.12 -7.91 -6.44
N ILE A 286 -4.84 -7.58 -6.36
CA ILE A 286 -4.30 -6.46 -5.60
C ILE A 286 -3.64 -5.49 -6.58
N GLY A 287 -3.90 -4.19 -6.45
CA GLY A 287 -3.28 -3.11 -7.23
C GLY A 287 -4.19 -2.51 -8.28
N HIS A 288 -3.60 -2.11 -9.43
CA HIS A 288 -4.26 -1.31 -10.46
C HIS A 288 -5.08 -2.15 -11.48
N GLY A 289 -5.56 -3.30 -11.09
CA GLY A 289 -6.41 -4.15 -11.93
C GLY A 289 -7.90 -3.80 -11.86
N LYS A 290 -8.71 -4.69 -12.40
CA LYS A 290 -10.18 -4.61 -12.30
C LYS A 290 -10.63 -4.62 -10.83
N TYR A 291 -9.94 -5.38 -9.99
CA TYR A 291 -10.16 -5.46 -8.54
C TYR A 291 -8.91 -4.99 -7.82
N ASN A 292 -9.09 -4.42 -6.63
CA ASN A 292 -8.02 -4.08 -5.71
C ASN A 292 -8.45 -4.48 -4.30
N ARG A 293 -8.40 -5.81 -4.05
CA ARG A 293 -8.77 -6.38 -2.76
C ARG A 293 -7.88 -5.83 -1.65
N PRO A 294 -8.45 -5.39 -0.53
CA PRO A 294 -7.69 -4.75 0.54
C PRO A 294 -6.77 -5.75 1.25
N VAL A 295 -5.58 -5.31 1.61
CA VAL A 295 -4.68 -6.03 2.52
C VAL A 295 -4.14 -5.08 3.58
N ILE A 296 -3.81 -5.63 4.75
CA ILE A 296 -3.33 -4.87 5.90
C ILE A 296 -1.80 -4.85 5.87
N LEU A 297 -1.21 -3.71 5.53
CA LEU A 297 0.24 -3.50 5.61
C LEU A 297 0.66 -3.21 7.05
N GLY A 298 1.90 -3.59 7.39
CA GLY A 298 2.40 -3.48 8.76
C GLY A 298 1.81 -4.54 9.71
N HIS A 299 1.09 -5.53 9.19
CA HIS A 299 0.47 -6.60 9.94
C HIS A 299 0.98 -7.98 9.53
N SER A 300 0.75 -8.96 10.41
CA SER A 300 1.11 -10.36 10.15
C SER A 300 0.35 -10.91 8.94
N VAL A 301 1.04 -11.71 8.15
CA VAL A 301 0.47 -12.47 7.03
C VAL A 301 0.99 -13.89 7.06
N GLU A 302 0.11 -14.83 6.76
CA GLU A 302 0.44 -16.22 6.53
C GLU A 302 0.12 -16.61 5.09
N LEU A 303 1.02 -17.36 4.45
CA LEU A 303 0.82 -17.99 3.15
C LEU A 303 1.05 -19.49 3.29
N SER A 304 0.09 -20.28 2.85
CA SER A 304 0.19 -21.74 2.85
C SER A 304 -0.49 -22.31 1.62
N CYS A 305 0.13 -23.31 1.01
CA CYS A 305 -0.40 -23.95 -0.19
C CYS A 305 -1.01 -25.32 0.10
N LYS A 306 -2.10 -25.58 -0.60
CA LYS A 306 -2.71 -26.91 -0.73
C LYS A 306 -2.81 -27.19 -2.22
N GLU A 307 -2.14 -28.24 -2.69
CA GLU A 307 -2.11 -28.60 -4.10
C GLU A 307 -1.53 -27.48 -4.99
N GLU A 308 -2.32 -26.96 -5.93
CA GLU A 308 -1.88 -25.98 -6.93
C GLU A 308 -2.09 -24.51 -6.50
N TYR A 309 -2.85 -24.27 -5.44
CA TYR A 309 -3.20 -22.92 -4.97
C TYR A 309 -2.81 -22.74 -3.51
N CYS A 310 -2.58 -21.49 -3.18
CA CYS A 310 -2.23 -21.08 -1.82
C CYS A 310 -3.29 -20.13 -1.28
N ASN A 311 -3.35 -20.07 0.06
CA ASN A 311 -4.19 -19.13 0.78
C ASN A 311 -3.28 -18.03 1.39
N LEU A 312 -3.78 -16.81 1.37
CA LEU A 312 -3.24 -15.68 2.12
C LEU A 312 -4.22 -15.36 3.24
N THR A 313 -3.72 -15.31 4.47
CA THR A 313 -4.51 -14.99 5.67
C THR A 313 -3.82 -13.91 6.50
N GLN A 314 -4.59 -12.94 6.99
CA GLN A 314 -4.12 -11.90 7.92
C GLN A 314 -5.00 -11.81 9.14
#